data_b827fee688bb6a28480cbc360cdeb54d
#
_entry.id   b827fee688bb6a28480cbc360cdeb54d
#
_cell.length_a   1.000
_cell.length_b   1.000
_cell.length_c   1.000
_cell.angle_alpha   90.00
_cell.angle_beta   90.00
_cell.angle_gamma   90.00
#
_symmetry.space_group_name_H-M   'P 1'
#
loop_
_entity.id
_entity.type
_entity.pdbx_description
1 polymer ?
#
loop_
_entity_poly.entity_id
_entity_poly.type
_entity_poly.pdbx_seq_one_letter_code
_entity_poly.pdbx_strand_id
1 'polypeptide(L)'
;MKIVMKGMAKYSYIYGVLIMLVCCTDSYAQWKPAGNRIVTEWAAQVDVSNILPEYPRPLMERTEWVNLNGLWQYAILPSGKAMPKTYDGEILVPFAVESALSGVGKELGENNELWYRRTFSVPSRWKG
;
A
#
# COMPACT_ATOMS: atom_id res chain seq x y z
N MET A 1 -1.49 62.12 17.32
CA MET A 1 -1.47 60.76 17.97
C MET A 1 -1.19 59.73 16.91
N LYS A 2 0.08 59.33 16.72
CA LYS A 2 0.49 58.31 15.76
C LYS A 2 0.59 56.97 16.46
N ILE A 3 -0.33 56.07 16.22
CA ILE A 3 -0.30 54.72 16.72
C ILE A 3 0.61 53.88 15.81
N VAL A 4 1.72 53.39 16.35
CA VAL A 4 2.71 52.60 15.62
C VAL A 4 2.19 51.15 15.55
N MET A 5 1.64 50.75 14.41
CA MET A 5 1.31 49.35 14.11
C MET A 5 2.53 48.59 13.58
N LYS A 6 3.50 48.30 14.43
CA LYS A 6 4.77 47.66 14.03
C LYS A 6 4.91 46.20 14.49
N GLY A 7 3.87 45.64 15.15
CA GLY A 7 3.92 44.27 15.73
C GLY A 7 3.20 43.17 14.96
N MET A 8 2.26 43.48 14.08
CA MET A 8 1.36 42.48 13.52
C MET A 8 1.92 41.70 12.31
N ALA A 9 2.90 42.27 11.61
CA ALA A 9 3.47 41.61 10.42
C ALA A 9 4.31 40.36 10.73
N LYS A 10 4.99 40.31 11.88
CA LYS A 10 5.84 39.17 12.27
C LYS A 10 5.03 37.92 12.62
N TYR A 11 3.87 38.07 13.22
CA TYR A 11 3.02 36.93 13.58
C TYR A 11 2.27 36.36 12.38
N SER A 12 1.95 37.19 11.37
CA SER A 12 1.32 36.72 10.13
C SER A 12 2.18 35.71 9.36
N TYR A 13 3.50 35.90 9.33
CA TYR A 13 4.42 34.94 8.69
C TYR A 13 4.53 33.62 9.46
N ILE A 14 4.51 33.67 10.80
CA ILE A 14 4.59 32.48 11.64
C ILE A 14 3.33 31.61 11.47
N TYR A 15 2.14 32.21 11.44
CA TYR A 15 0.89 31.50 11.18
C TYR A 15 0.82 30.95 9.75
N GLY A 16 1.32 31.67 8.76
CA GLY A 16 1.41 31.19 7.37
C GLY A 16 2.31 29.96 7.22
N VAL A 17 3.46 29.95 7.85
CA VAL A 17 4.40 28.82 7.85
C VAL A 17 3.85 27.64 8.64
N LEU A 18 3.19 27.87 9.78
CA LEU A 18 2.56 26.82 10.58
C LEU A 18 1.40 26.14 9.83
N ILE A 19 0.58 26.89 9.10
CA ILE A 19 -0.51 26.35 8.28
C ILE A 19 0.05 25.54 7.10
N MET A 20 1.16 25.97 6.49
CA MET A 20 1.80 25.26 5.39
C MET A 20 2.43 23.93 5.82
N LEU A 21 2.91 23.82 7.07
CA LEU A 21 3.46 22.58 7.63
C LEU A 21 2.38 21.52 7.95
N VAL A 22 1.15 21.94 8.22
CA VAL A 22 0.04 21.00 8.55
C VAL A 22 -0.60 20.39 7.30
N CYS A 23 -0.40 20.97 6.10
CA CYS A 23 -0.93 20.45 4.85
C CYS A 23 -0.12 19.32 4.22
N CYS A 24 1.05 18.96 4.75
CA CYS A 24 1.83 17.80 4.32
C CYS A 24 1.44 16.54 5.10
N THR A 25 0.15 16.24 5.22
CA THR A 25 -0.27 14.90 5.59
C THR A 25 -0.11 14.04 4.35
N ASP A 26 0.83 13.10 4.38
CA ASP A 26 0.95 12.05 3.38
C ASP A 26 -0.41 11.38 3.24
N SER A 27 -1.12 11.71 2.16
CA SER A 27 -2.38 11.07 1.81
C SER A 27 -2.03 9.69 1.26
N TYR A 28 -1.80 8.72 2.15
CA TYR A 28 -1.75 7.32 1.75
C TYR A 28 -3.09 7.01 1.10
N ALA A 29 -3.07 6.76 -0.19
CA ALA A 29 -4.27 6.35 -0.92
C ALA A 29 -4.77 5.05 -0.27
N GLN A 30 -5.90 5.14 0.44
CA GLN A 30 -6.51 3.97 1.05
C GLN A 30 -6.84 2.96 -0.05
N TRP A 31 -6.39 1.71 0.12
CA TRP A 31 -6.70 0.63 -0.81
C TRP A 31 -8.21 0.51 -1.04
N LYS A 32 -8.59 0.25 -2.29
CA LYS A 32 -9.98 -0.01 -2.71
C LYS A 32 -10.00 -1.12 -3.75
N PRO A 33 -11.05 -1.95 -3.78
CA PRO A 33 -11.27 -2.88 -4.88
C PRO A 33 -11.30 -2.14 -6.22
N ALA A 34 -10.76 -2.78 -7.27
CA ALA A 34 -10.83 -2.25 -8.63
C ALA A 34 -12.29 -2.22 -9.12
N GLY A 35 -12.80 -1.03 -9.45
CA GLY A 35 -14.21 -0.80 -9.77
C GLY A 35 -14.69 -1.34 -11.12
N ASN A 36 -13.78 -1.89 -11.95
CA ASN A 36 -14.06 -2.41 -13.29
C ASN A 36 -14.21 -3.93 -13.36
N ARG A 37 -14.27 -4.61 -12.21
CA ARG A 37 -14.31 -6.06 -12.11
C ARG A 37 -15.49 -6.52 -11.26
N ILE A 38 -15.91 -7.76 -11.48
CA ILE A 38 -16.95 -8.40 -10.69
C ILE A 38 -16.45 -8.61 -9.26
N VAL A 39 -17.27 -8.24 -8.29
CA VAL A 39 -17.02 -8.47 -6.87
C VAL A 39 -18.12 -9.36 -6.30
N THR A 40 -17.77 -10.17 -5.31
CA THR A 40 -18.72 -10.95 -4.52
C THR A 40 -19.20 -10.14 -3.31
N GLU A 41 -20.28 -10.58 -2.67
CA GLU A 41 -20.80 -9.96 -1.43
C GLU A 41 -19.76 -9.96 -0.28
N TRP A 42 -18.85 -10.93 -0.27
CA TRP A 42 -17.77 -11.03 0.73
C TRP A 42 -16.65 -10.00 0.53
N ALA A 43 -16.60 -9.34 -0.63
CA ALA A 43 -15.57 -8.33 -0.89
C ALA A 43 -15.59 -7.18 0.13
N ALA A 44 -16.76 -6.85 0.67
CA ALA A 44 -16.93 -5.81 1.69
C ALA A 44 -16.35 -6.22 3.06
N GLN A 45 -16.09 -7.51 3.28
CA GLN A 45 -15.55 -8.06 4.53
C GLN A 45 -14.02 -8.16 4.53
N VAL A 46 -13.37 -7.82 3.42
CA VAL A 46 -11.91 -7.91 3.31
C VAL A 46 -11.24 -6.83 4.15
N ASP A 47 -10.55 -7.27 5.19
CA ASP A 47 -9.69 -6.40 6.01
C ASP A 47 -8.26 -6.43 5.47
N VAL A 48 -7.81 -5.29 4.91
CA VAL A 48 -6.47 -5.13 4.34
C VAL A 48 -5.37 -5.33 5.36
N SER A 49 -5.64 -5.07 6.63
CA SER A 49 -4.67 -5.23 7.72
C SER A 49 -4.52 -6.67 8.19
N ASN A 50 -5.50 -7.53 7.91
CA ASN A 50 -5.56 -8.91 8.38
C ASN A 50 -6.14 -9.85 7.31
N ILE A 51 -5.46 -9.93 6.18
CA ILE A 51 -5.88 -10.76 5.03
C ILE A 51 -5.57 -12.23 5.29
N LEU A 52 -6.63 -13.06 5.28
CA LEU A 52 -6.53 -14.52 5.39
C LEU A 52 -5.49 -14.92 6.46
N PRO A 53 -5.77 -14.64 7.75
CA PRO A 53 -4.78 -14.83 8.81
C PRO A 53 -4.54 -16.29 9.14
N GLU A 54 -5.37 -17.20 8.63
CA GLU A 54 -5.32 -18.61 8.94
C GLU A 54 -4.05 -19.26 8.38
N TYR A 55 -3.49 -20.19 9.11
CA TYR A 55 -2.39 -21.00 8.62
C TYR A 55 -2.84 -21.82 7.40
N PRO A 56 -2.12 -21.77 6.27
CA PRO A 56 -2.60 -22.33 5.00
C PRO A 56 -2.66 -23.87 4.96
N ARG A 57 -2.06 -24.55 5.93
CA ARG A 57 -2.00 -26.02 6.02
C ARG A 57 -2.33 -26.50 7.44
N PRO A 58 -3.60 -26.51 7.85
CA PRO A 58 -3.98 -26.78 9.25
C PRO A 58 -3.53 -28.14 9.78
N LEU A 59 -3.34 -29.14 8.91
CA LEU A 59 -2.84 -30.47 9.30
C LEU A 59 -1.32 -30.52 9.52
N MET A 60 -0.58 -29.48 9.14
CA MET A 60 0.89 -29.39 9.24
C MET A 60 1.32 -28.04 9.80
N GLU A 61 0.57 -27.52 10.76
CA GLU A 61 0.80 -26.20 11.34
C GLU A 61 2.18 -26.11 11.99
N ARG A 62 2.84 -24.97 11.79
CA ARG A 62 4.10 -24.62 12.45
C ARG A 62 3.85 -23.49 13.44
N THR A 63 4.47 -23.56 14.60
CA THR A 63 4.39 -22.50 15.62
C THR A 63 5.11 -21.22 15.19
N GLU A 64 6.17 -21.37 14.38
CA GLU A 64 6.99 -20.26 13.89
C GLU A 64 6.69 -19.98 12.42
N TRP A 65 5.83 -19.02 12.14
CA TRP A 65 5.54 -18.53 10.80
C TRP A 65 5.11 -17.06 10.80
N VAL A 66 5.15 -16.41 9.66
CA VAL A 66 4.68 -15.05 9.48
C VAL A 66 3.81 -14.99 8.23
N ASN A 67 2.61 -14.44 8.36
CA ASN A 67 1.76 -14.16 7.23
C ASN A 67 2.31 -12.92 6.48
N LEU A 68 2.62 -13.08 5.20
CA LEU A 68 3.07 -11.99 4.34
C LEU A 68 1.96 -11.45 3.42
N ASN A 69 0.70 -11.88 3.61
CA ASN A 69 -0.43 -11.28 2.91
C ASN A 69 -0.55 -9.79 3.24
N GLY A 70 -1.17 -9.02 2.37
CA GLY A 70 -1.33 -7.58 2.51
C GLY A 70 -0.86 -6.81 1.30
N LEU A 71 -0.61 -5.53 1.45
CA LEU A 71 -0.18 -4.66 0.35
C LEU A 71 1.30 -4.90 -0.01
N TRP A 72 1.52 -5.13 -1.30
CA TRP A 72 2.84 -5.27 -1.92
C TRP A 72 2.96 -4.25 -3.05
N GLN A 73 4.15 -3.79 -3.32
CA GLN A 73 4.40 -3.01 -4.55
C GLN A 73 4.39 -3.94 -5.75
N TYR A 74 3.82 -3.47 -6.86
CA TYR A 74 3.81 -4.23 -8.11
C TYR A 74 4.26 -3.38 -9.29
N ALA A 75 4.75 -4.05 -10.34
CA ALA A 75 4.98 -3.47 -11.66
C ALA A 75 4.67 -4.50 -12.74
N ILE A 76 4.06 -4.06 -13.84
CA ILE A 76 3.81 -4.88 -15.03
C ILE A 76 4.77 -4.42 -16.11
N LEU A 77 5.66 -5.30 -16.53
CA LEU A 77 6.66 -5.01 -17.56
C LEU A 77 6.57 -6.02 -18.70
N PRO A 78 6.93 -5.66 -19.94
CA PRO A 78 7.14 -6.63 -21.01
C PRO A 78 8.15 -7.70 -20.60
N SER A 79 7.88 -8.95 -20.99
CA SER A 79 8.74 -10.11 -20.66
C SER A 79 10.19 -9.90 -21.11
N GLY A 80 11.12 -10.37 -20.30
CA GLY A 80 12.56 -10.23 -20.53
C GLY A 80 13.15 -8.88 -20.18
N LYS A 81 12.40 -7.99 -19.54
CA LYS A 81 12.95 -6.74 -19.00
C LYS A 81 13.65 -6.97 -17.66
N ALA A 82 14.65 -6.15 -17.36
CA ALA A 82 15.30 -6.15 -16.06
C ALA A 82 14.33 -5.72 -14.94
N MET A 83 14.67 -6.07 -13.70
CA MET A 83 13.90 -5.69 -12.52
C MET A 83 13.53 -4.20 -12.53
N PRO A 84 12.27 -3.86 -12.21
CA PRO A 84 11.80 -2.48 -12.24
C PRO A 84 12.55 -1.60 -11.23
N LYS A 85 12.90 -0.38 -11.64
CA LYS A 85 13.42 0.64 -10.73
C LYS A 85 12.28 1.39 -10.03
N THR A 86 11.14 1.50 -10.69
CA THR A 86 9.91 2.14 -10.19
C THR A 86 8.77 1.14 -10.25
N TYR A 87 7.81 1.27 -9.35
CA TYR A 87 6.65 0.40 -9.26
C TYR A 87 5.39 1.18 -9.65
N ASP A 88 4.42 0.48 -10.25
CA ASP A 88 3.17 1.09 -10.76
C ASP A 88 2.20 1.44 -9.62
N GLY A 89 2.35 0.79 -8.46
CA GLY A 89 1.48 1.01 -7.31
C GLY A 89 1.52 -0.15 -6.33
N GLU A 90 0.42 -0.32 -5.60
CA GLU A 90 0.24 -1.39 -4.62
C GLU A 90 -0.82 -2.38 -5.07
N ILE A 91 -0.61 -3.65 -4.74
CA ILE A 91 -1.50 -4.76 -5.00
C ILE A 91 -1.75 -5.53 -3.71
N LEU A 92 -2.99 -5.93 -3.47
CA LEU A 92 -3.36 -6.72 -2.30
C LEU A 92 -3.14 -8.22 -2.56
N VAL A 93 -2.09 -8.77 -1.95
CA VAL A 93 -1.77 -10.20 -1.98
C VAL A 93 -2.60 -10.92 -0.92
N PRO A 94 -3.21 -12.10 -1.21
CA PRO A 94 -2.90 -13.03 -2.30
C PRO A 94 -3.81 -12.94 -3.53
N PHE A 95 -4.51 -11.84 -3.74
CA PHE A 95 -5.44 -11.73 -4.86
C PHE A 95 -4.71 -11.55 -6.20
N ALA A 96 -5.20 -12.24 -7.23
CA ALA A 96 -4.65 -12.15 -8.58
C ALA A 96 -4.80 -10.72 -9.13
N VAL A 97 -3.83 -10.27 -9.94
CA VAL A 97 -3.78 -8.91 -10.50
C VAL A 97 -5.04 -8.52 -11.29
N GLU A 98 -5.70 -9.51 -11.89
CA GLU A 98 -6.93 -9.35 -12.65
C GLU A 98 -8.17 -9.18 -11.77
N SER A 99 -8.12 -9.59 -10.50
CA SER A 99 -9.28 -9.55 -9.61
C SER A 99 -9.57 -8.15 -9.10
N ALA A 100 -10.84 -7.88 -8.76
CA ALA A 100 -11.23 -6.64 -8.09
C ALA A 100 -10.49 -6.46 -6.75
N LEU A 101 -10.36 -7.53 -5.96
CA LEU A 101 -9.77 -7.51 -4.62
C LEU A 101 -8.26 -7.28 -4.63
N SER A 102 -7.59 -7.44 -5.77
CA SER A 102 -6.20 -7.00 -5.88
C SER A 102 -6.03 -5.49 -5.75
N GLY A 103 -7.07 -4.71 -6.02
CA GLY A 103 -7.03 -3.26 -6.17
C GLY A 103 -6.50 -2.79 -7.52
N VAL A 104 -6.04 -3.70 -8.38
CA VAL A 104 -5.44 -3.40 -9.69
C VAL A 104 -6.41 -3.67 -10.85
N GLY A 105 -6.99 -4.88 -10.92
CA GLY A 105 -8.00 -5.26 -11.92
C GLY A 105 -7.50 -5.21 -13.36
N LYS A 106 -6.21 -5.37 -13.62
CA LYS A 106 -5.58 -5.34 -14.94
C LYS A 106 -5.33 -6.75 -15.44
N GLU A 107 -5.53 -6.98 -16.72
CA GLU A 107 -5.09 -8.21 -17.39
C GLU A 107 -3.58 -8.16 -17.58
N LEU A 108 -2.89 -9.22 -17.15
CA LEU A 108 -1.43 -9.29 -17.30
C LEU A 108 -1.05 -9.47 -18.78
N GLY A 109 -1.80 -10.33 -19.50
CA GLY A 109 -1.45 -10.73 -20.86
C GLY A 109 -0.21 -11.63 -20.92
N GLU A 110 -0.06 -12.34 -22.03
CA GLU A 110 0.99 -13.37 -22.21
C GLU A 110 2.40 -12.81 -22.42
N ASN A 111 2.51 -11.56 -22.86
CA ASN A 111 3.79 -10.92 -23.19
C ASN A 111 4.33 -10.03 -22.05
N ASN A 112 3.74 -10.11 -20.87
CA ASN A 112 4.15 -9.31 -19.72
C ASN A 112 4.54 -10.18 -18.53
N GLU A 113 5.33 -9.60 -17.65
CA GLU A 113 5.74 -10.15 -16.35
C GLU A 113 5.23 -9.25 -15.24
N LEU A 114 4.73 -9.87 -14.18
CA LEU A 114 4.29 -9.17 -12.98
C LEU A 114 5.37 -9.29 -11.90
N TRP A 115 5.91 -8.15 -11.53
CA TRP A 115 6.91 -8.02 -10.48
C TRP A 115 6.27 -7.62 -9.18
N TYR A 116 6.65 -8.30 -8.09
CA TYR A 116 6.22 -8.00 -6.73
C TYR A 116 7.40 -7.62 -5.85
N ARG A 117 7.19 -6.65 -4.97
CA ARG A 117 8.16 -6.29 -3.94
C ARG A 117 7.48 -6.07 -2.60
N ARG A 118 8.02 -6.69 -1.56
CA ARG A 118 7.68 -6.42 -0.17
C ARG A 118 8.92 -6.46 0.70
N THR A 119 9.00 -5.55 1.65
CA THR A 119 10.00 -5.56 2.72
C THR A 119 9.36 -6.10 3.99
N PHE A 120 10.02 -7.00 4.68
CA PHE A 120 9.60 -7.52 5.97
C PHE A 120 10.81 -7.73 6.88
N SER A 121 10.57 -7.81 8.20
CA SER A 121 11.60 -8.09 9.19
C SER A 121 11.53 -9.55 9.64
N VAL A 122 12.67 -10.21 9.63
CA VAL A 122 12.78 -11.57 10.21
C VAL A 122 12.79 -11.45 11.73
N PRO A 123 11.89 -12.14 12.45
CA PRO A 123 11.91 -12.15 13.90
C PRO A 123 13.27 -12.55 14.47
N SER A 124 13.74 -11.86 15.49
CA SER A 124 15.06 -12.11 16.07
C SER A 124 15.23 -13.53 16.61
N ARG A 125 14.14 -14.14 17.12
CA ARG A 125 14.10 -15.52 17.59
C ARG A 125 14.34 -16.59 16.51
N TRP A 126 14.28 -16.21 15.22
CA TRP A 126 14.57 -17.10 14.09
C TRP A 126 16.03 -17.03 13.64
N LYS A 127 16.80 -16.11 14.21
CA LYS A 127 18.23 -16.04 13.97
C LYS A 127 18.90 -17.08 14.86
N GLY A 128 19.35 -18.18 14.25
CA GLY A 128 20.17 -19.19 14.90
C GLY A 128 21.54 -18.66 15.33
#